data_3ad9c73a7584440bb5f974d297bea174
#
_entry.id   3ad9c73a7584440bb5f974d297bea174
#
_cell.length_a   1.000
_cell.length_b   1.000
_cell.length_c   1.000
_cell.angle_alpha   90.00
_cell.angle_beta   90.00
_cell.angle_gamma   90.00
#
_symmetry.space_group_name_H-M   'P 1'
#
loop_
_entity.id
_entity.type
_entity.pdbx_description
1 polymer ?
#
loop_
_entity_poly.entity_id
_entity_poly.type
_entity_poly.pdbx_seq_one_letter_code
_entity_poly.pdbx_strand_id
1 'polypeptide(L)'
;MPQPDHISKLGVPDATGLDDDLQFVWMRAAEKIGFVPNVLQAYSLRPQRLRNFMAMYNEIMLSPSGLSKLEREMVAVVVSSANRCYYCLVAHGAAVRQLSGDPELGEMMAFNYRVAHLDARQRAMLDFTWKLTTTPHLVDDTDRAALAAVGLTNEDMFDLSETIAFYNLSNRMASATDMIPNREYHSQTRTAAPLPAKVAKPAAPAKKKAPAKRK
;
A
#
# COMPACT_ATOMS: atom_id res chain seq x y z
N MET A 1 -2.44 -18.07 20.48
CA MET A 1 -1.28 -17.21 20.11
C MET A 1 -1.61 -16.58 18.78
N PRO A 2 -1.64 -15.27 18.67
CA PRO A 2 -2.22 -14.67 17.46
C PRO A 2 -1.34 -14.83 16.23
N GLN A 3 -0.02 -14.68 16.31
CA GLN A 3 0.88 -14.72 15.15
C GLN A 3 2.06 -15.66 15.41
N PRO A 4 2.49 -16.47 14.41
CA PRO A 4 3.72 -17.26 14.52
C PRO A 4 4.95 -16.40 14.81
N ASP A 5 5.96 -16.98 15.44
CA ASP A 5 7.17 -16.25 15.85
C ASP A 5 8.33 -16.36 14.84
N HIS A 6 8.24 -17.26 13.84
CA HIS A 6 9.26 -17.36 12.80
C HIS A 6 9.15 -16.21 11.79
N ILE A 7 10.24 -15.90 11.12
CA ILE A 7 10.30 -14.93 10.03
C ILE A 7 9.96 -15.61 8.70
N SER A 8 10.58 -16.75 8.43
CA SER A 8 10.36 -17.59 7.26
C SER A 8 10.62 -19.05 7.61
N LYS A 9 9.86 -19.98 7.03
CA LYS A 9 10.08 -21.42 7.21
C LYS A 9 11.34 -21.95 6.52
N LEU A 10 11.90 -21.18 5.60
CA LEU A 10 13.18 -21.53 4.95
C LEU A 10 14.40 -21.07 5.76
N GLY A 11 14.18 -20.48 6.94
CA GLY A 11 15.23 -19.91 7.78
C GLY A 11 15.64 -18.50 7.34
N VAL A 12 16.45 -17.87 8.18
CA VAL A 12 17.04 -16.55 7.97
C VAL A 12 18.51 -16.65 8.37
N PRO A 13 19.47 -16.15 7.57
CA PRO A 13 20.87 -16.15 7.92
C PRO A 13 21.13 -15.23 9.12
N ASP A 14 22.19 -15.52 9.88
CA ASP A 14 22.68 -14.60 10.88
C ASP A 14 23.18 -13.30 10.21
N ALA A 15 22.90 -12.15 10.84
CA ALA A 15 23.32 -10.85 10.33
C ALA A 15 24.83 -10.74 10.13
N THR A 16 25.62 -11.36 11.03
CA THR A 16 27.08 -11.36 10.96
C THR A 16 27.66 -12.18 9.80
N GLY A 17 26.86 -13.05 9.19
CA GLY A 17 27.22 -13.81 8.00
C GLY A 17 26.88 -13.13 6.68
N LEU A 18 26.28 -11.93 6.70
CA LEU A 18 25.96 -11.17 5.51
C LEU A 18 27.15 -10.33 5.03
N ASP A 19 27.15 -10.02 3.74
CA ASP A 19 28.07 -9.04 3.16
C ASP A 19 27.84 -7.65 3.82
N ASP A 20 28.88 -6.83 3.92
CA ASP A 20 28.87 -5.53 4.62
C ASP A 20 27.77 -4.60 4.11
N ASP A 21 27.49 -4.57 2.81
CA ASP A 21 26.45 -3.75 2.22
C ASP A 21 25.04 -4.18 2.69
N LEU A 22 24.81 -5.47 2.90
CA LEU A 22 23.54 -6.00 3.39
C LEU A 22 23.40 -5.84 4.92
N GLN A 23 24.48 -5.95 5.67
CA GLN A 23 24.50 -5.58 7.09
C GLN A 23 24.14 -4.10 7.25
N PHE A 24 24.72 -3.23 6.41
CA PHE A 24 24.39 -1.80 6.39
C PHE A 24 22.90 -1.55 6.08
N VAL A 25 22.32 -2.29 5.14
CA VAL A 25 20.88 -2.22 4.83
C VAL A 25 20.03 -2.54 6.05
N TRP A 26 20.34 -3.61 6.78
CA TRP A 26 19.60 -3.99 7.98
C TRP A 26 19.73 -2.92 9.08
N MET A 27 20.94 -2.42 9.31
CA MET A 27 21.18 -1.34 10.25
C MET A 27 20.35 -0.10 9.91
N ARG A 28 20.40 0.34 8.65
CA ARG A 28 19.65 1.52 8.19
C ARG A 28 18.12 1.35 8.28
N ALA A 29 17.62 0.15 8.02
CA ALA A 29 16.20 -0.14 8.21
C ALA A 29 15.81 -0.03 9.70
N ALA A 30 16.59 -0.64 10.59
CA ALA A 30 16.35 -0.56 12.04
C ALA A 30 16.40 0.89 12.56
N GLU A 31 17.35 1.70 12.08
CA GLU A 31 17.45 3.12 12.45
C GLU A 31 16.23 3.93 11.95
N LYS A 32 15.78 3.68 10.72
CA LYS A 32 14.75 4.49 10.09
C LYS A 32 13.33 4.18 10.55
N ILE A 33 13.01 2.90 10.74
CA ILE A 33 11.65 2.43 11.04
C ILE A 33 11.52 1.66 12.35
N GLY A 34 12.64 1.52 13.09
CA GLY A 34 12.66 0.88 14.40
C GLY A 34 12.86 -0.64 14.40
N PHE A 35 12.88 -1.28 13.24
CA PHE A 35 13.10 -2.73 13.07
C PHE A 35 13.60 -3.06 11.67
N VAL A 36 14.13 -4.27 11.51
CA VAL A 36 14.46 -4.80 10.17
C VAL A 36 13.22 -5.50 9.61
N PRO A 37 12.68 -5.07 8.46
CA PRO A 37 11.57 -5.76 7.81
C PRO A 37 11.86 -7.24 7.56
N ASN A 38 10.94 -8.11 7.94
CA ASN A 38 11.13 -9.55 7.80
C ASN A 38 11.33 -10.00 6.34
N VAL A 39 10.83 -9.24 5.36
CA VAL A 39 11.11 -9.49 3.94
C VAL A 39 12.60 -9.35 3.62
N LEU A 40 13.28 -8.34 4.17
CA LEU A 40 14.71 -8.17 3.95
C LEU A 40 15.49 -9.32 4.59
N GLN A 41 15.09 -9.73 5.79
CA GLN A 41 15.70 -10.87 6.47
C GLN A 41 15.51 -12.19 5.70
N ALA A 42 14.28 -12.46 5.23
CA ALA A 42 13.96 -13.66 4.47
C ALA A 42 14.69 -13.72 3.13
N TYR A 43 14.77 -12.58 2.39
CA TYR A 43 15.52 -12.51 1.13
C TYR A 43 17.03 -12.59 1.32
N SER A 44 17.56 -12.33 2.52
CA SER A 44 18.98 -12.47 2.85
C SER A 44 19.49 -13.91 2.74
N LEU A 45 18.60 -14.90 2.70
CA LEU A 45 18.97 -16.29 2.36
C LEU A 45 19.72 -16.38 1.02
N ARG A 46 19.50 -15.42 0.13
CA ARG A 46 20.18 -15.31 -1.17
C ARG A 46 20.61 -13.86 -1.40
N PRO A 47 21.79 -13.46 -0.93
CA PRO A 47 22.27 -12.06 -0.90
C PRO A 47 22.04 -11.29 -2.20
N GLN A 48 22.40 -11.87 -3.35
CA GLN A 48 22.20 -11.20 -4.64
C GLN A 48 20.70 -11.03 -4.97
N ARG A 49 19.83 -11.94 -4.52
CA ARG A 49 18.38 -11.80 -4.71
C ARG A 49 17.80 -10.66 -3.86
N LEU A 50 18.34 -10.46 -2.66
CA LEU A 50 17.97 -9.30 -1.83
C LEU A 50 18.36 -7.99 -2.53
N ARG A 51 19.58 -7.88 -3.07
CA ARG A 51 20.01 -6.68 -3.82
C ARG A 51 19.09 -6.36 -5.00
N ASN A 52 18.76 -7.38 -5.79
CA ASN A 52 17.88 -7.23 -6.95
C ASN A 52 16.46 -6.84 -6.53
N PHE A 53 15.92 -7.48 -5.47
CA PHE A 53 14.61 -7.16 -4.90
C PHE A 53 14.54 -5.71 -4.41
N MET A 54 15.57 -5.25 -3.68
CA MET A 54 15.63 -3.88 -3.19
C MET A 54 15.77 -2.86 -4.32
N ALA A 55 16.60 -3.15 -5.32
CA ALA A 55 16.74 -2.27 -6.48
C ALA A 55 15.40 -2.10 -7.20
N MET A 56 14.70 -3.20 -7.47
CA MET A 56 13.37 -3.20 -8.10
C MET A 56 12.33 -2.49 -7.22
N TYR A 57 12.31 -2.78 -5.91
CA TYR A 57 11.41 -2.11 -4.97
C TYR A 57 11.64 -0.59 -4.96
N ASN A 58 12.89 -0.15 -4.87
CA ASN A 58 13.22 1.27 -4.83
C ASN A 58 12.80 1.98 -6.13
N GLU A 59 13.01 1.36 -7.27
CA GLU A 59 12.60 1.91 -8.57
C GLU A 59 11.08 2.01 -8.66
N ILE A 60 10.36 0.94 -8.40
CA ILE A 60 8.91 0.89 -8.55
C ILE A 60 8.19 1.73 -7.49
N MET A 61 8.63 1.70 -6.23
CA MET A 61 7.87 2.29 -5.13
C MET A 61 8.34 3.68 -4.70
N LEU A 62 9.61 4.04 -4.96
CA LEU A 62 10.20 5.25 -4.40
C LEU A 62 10.66 6.26 -5.46
N SER A 63 10.90 5.84 -6.72
CA SER A 63 11.30 6.73 -7.80
C SER A 63 10.17 7.71 -8.19
N PRO A 64 10.49 8.81 -8.86
CA PRO A 64 9.49 9.71 -9.45
C PRO A 64 8.56 8.95 -10.40
N SER A 65 7.24 9.22 -10.31
CA SER A 65 6.21 8.61 -11.15
C SER A 65 4.98 9.51 -11.11
N GLY A 66 4.10 9.39 -12.10
CA GLY A 66 2.77 10.00 -12.06
C GLY A 66 1.81 9.35 -11.05
N LEU A 67 2.19 8.18 -10.50
CA LEU A 67 1.48 7.56 -9.37
C LEU A 67 2.04 8.08 -8.05
N SER A 68 1.18 8.56 -7.17
CA SER A 68 1.57 8.95 -5.82
C SER A 68 2.02 7.73 -5.00
N LYS A 69 2.79 7.98 -3.93
CA LYS A 69 3.21 6.91 -3.01
C LYS A 69 2.00 6.20 -2.39
N LEU A 70 0.95 6.95 -2.05
CA LEU A 70 -0.29 6.37 -1.52
C LEU A 70 -0.96 5.44 -2.55
N GLU A 71 -1.11 5.88 -3.80
CA GLU A 71 -1.69 5.05 -4.87
C GLU A 71 -0.92 3.74 -5.06
N ARG A 72 0.42 3.79 -5.08
CA ARG A 72 1.26 2.58 -5.19
C ARG A 72 1.08 1.63 -4.01
N GLU A 73 0.95 2.14 -2.78
CA GLU A 73 0.67 1.31 -1.60
C GLU A 73 -0.77 0.75 -1.61
N MET A 74 -1.76 1.52 -2.09
CA MET A 74 -3.13 1.02 -2.29
C MET A 74 -3.16 -0.14 -3.30
N VAL A 75 -2.42 -0.01 -4.42
CA VAL A 75 -2.23 -1.09 -5.40
C VAL A 75 -1.61 -2.32 -4.73
N ALA A 76 -0.55 -2.14 -3.95
CA ALA A 76 0.10 -3.23 -3.21
C ALA A 76 -0.87 -3.99 -2.31
N VAL A 77 -1.74 -3.27 -1.57
CA VAL A 77 -2.73 -3.88 -0.69
C VAL A 77 -3.82 -4.60 -1.49
N VAL A 78 -4.31 -4.03 -2.60
CA VAL A 78 -5.37 -4.65 -3.42
C VAL A 78 -4.86 -5.93 -4.11
N VAL A 79 -3.63 -5.93 -4.66
CA VAL A 79 -2.98 -7.15 -5.16
C VAL A 79 -2.89 -8.20 -4.05
N SER A 80 -2.46 -7.79 -2.86
CA SER A 80 -2.28 -8.67 -1.72
C SER A 80 -3.60 -9.21 -1.16
N SER A 81 -4.69 -8.43 -1.26
CA SER A 81 -6.05 -8.82 -0.92
C SER A 81 -6.54 -9.93 -1.88
N ALA A 82 -6.38 -9.74 -3.18
CA ALA A 82 -6.74 -10.73 -4.19
C ALA A 82 -5.96 -12.05 -4.00
N ASN A 83 -4.67 -11.96 -3.68
CA ASN A 83 -3.80 -13.11 -3.43
C ASN A 83 -3.87 -13.66 -1.99
N ARG A 84 -4.59 -12.99 -1.07
CA ARG A 84 -4.70 -13.32 0.36
C ARG A 84 -3.32 -13.43 1.06
N CYS A 85 -2.38 -12.57 0.68
CA CYS A 85 -1.04 -12.56 1.25
C CYS A 85 -1.00 -11.83 2.60
N TYR A 86 -0.97 -12.59 3.70
CA TYR A 86 -0.99 -12.02 5.05
C TYR A 86 0.15 -11.04 5.31
N TYR A 87 1.39 -11.40 4.93
CA TYR A 87 2.56 -10.54 5.10
C TYR A 87 2.32 -9.15 4.48
N CYS A 88 1.98 -9.14 3.20
CA CYS A 88 1.87 -7.90 2.44
C CYS A 88 0.64 -7.07 2.85
N LEU A 89 -0.48 -7.72 3.22
CA LEU A 89 -1.65 -7.02 3.75
C LEU A 89 -1.32 -6.24 5.02
N VAL A 90 -0.53 -6.82 5.91
CA VAL A 90 -0.15 -6.19 7.18
C VAL A 90 0.85 -5.06 6.95
N ALA A 91 1.92 -5.32 6.18
CA ALA A 91 3.00 -4.35 5.96
C ALA A 91 2.53 -3.13 5.13
N HIS A 92 1.89 -3.38 3.98
CA HIS A 92 1.43 -2.31 3.09
C HIS A 92 0.14 -1.64 3.58
N GLY A 93 -0.71 -2.37 4.32
CA GLY A 93 -1.84 -1.77 5.03
C GLY A 93 -1.37 -0.74 6.07
N ALA A 94 -0.25 -0.97 6.75
CA ALA A 94 0.37 0.02 7.63
C ALA A 94 0.85 1.25 6.85
N ALA A 95 1.46 1.06 5.68
CA ALA A 95 1.91 2.16 4.82
C ALA A 95 0.72 2.99 4.29
N VAL A 96 -0.38 2.34 3.88
CA VAL A 96 -1.62 3.05 3.47
C VAL A 96 -2.14 3.91 4.62
N ARG A 97 -2.25 3.37 5.85
CA ARG A 97 -2.68 4.14 7.02
C ARG A 97 -1.76 5.33 7.29
N GLN A 98 -0.46 5.14 7.18
CA GLN A 98 0.53 6.18 7.42
C GLN A 98 0.45 7.30 6.36
N LEU A 99 0.34 6.96 5.08
CA LEU A 99 0.34 7.93 3.98
C LEU A 99 -0.98 8.67 3.84
N SER A 100 -2.10 8.01 4.15
CA SER A 100 -3.44 8.62 4.09
C SER A 100 -3.79 9.41 5.36
N GLY A 101 -3.19 9.06 6.50
CA GLY A 101 -3.62 9.55 7.82
C GLY A 101 -4.98 8.96 8.26
N ASP A 102 -5.52 8.02 7.51
CA ASP A 102 -6.80 7.36 7.77
C ASP A 102 -6.57 5.88 8.16
N PRO A 103 -6.85 5.52 9.43
CA PRO A 103 -6.65 4.15 9.88
C PRO A 103 -7.62 3.15 9.24
N GLU A 104 -8.79 3.59 8.76
CA GLU A 104 -9.81 2.73 8.16
C GLU A 104 -9.50 2.41 6.69
N LEU A 105 -8.84 3.32 5.97
CA LEU A 105 -8.54 3.12 4.55
C LEU A 105 -7.72 1.84 4.30
N GLY A 106 -6.72 1.56 5.15
CA GLY A 106 -5.91 0.35 5.05
C GLY A 106 -6.74 -0.93 5.19
N GLU A 107 -7.77 -0.92 6.04
CA GLU A 107 -8.69 -2.04 6.22
C GLU A 107 -9.65 -2.18 5.03
N MET A 108 -10.22 -1.07 4.55
CA MET A 108 -11.06 -1.07 3.34
C MET A 108 -10.30 -1.62 2.13
N MET A 109 -9.03 -1.21 1.92
CA MET A 109 -8.20 -1.77 0.85
C MET A 109 -7.98 -3.27 1.01
N ALA A 110 -7.74 -3.74 2.24
CA ALA A 110 -7.45 -5.15 2.52
C ALA A 110 -8.67 -6.06 2.37
N PHE A 111 -9.85 -5.61 2.83
CA PHE A 111 -11.06 -6.44 2.81
C PHE A 111 -11.89 -6.27 1.53
N ASN A 112 -12.15 -5.04 1.15
CA ASN A 112 -12.91 -4.72 -0.06
C ASN A 112 -12.73 -3.24 -0.43
N TYR A 113 -11.75 -2.92 -1.28
CA TYR A 113 -11.48 -1.56 -1.72
C TYR A 113 -12.71 -0.84 -2.35
N ARG A 114 -13.70 -1.60 -2.81
CA ARG A 114 -14.90 -1.05 -3.47
C ARG A 114 -15.81 -0.27 -2.52
N VAL A 115 -15.69 -0.49 -1.20
CA VAL A 115 -16.48 0.24 -0.19
C VAL A 115 -15.86 1.59 0.18
N ALA A 116 -14.59 1.83 -0.19
CA ALA A 116 -13.91 3.07 0.12
C ALA A 116 -14.41 4.23 -0.76
N HIS A 117 -14.40 5.44 -0.21
CA HIS A 117 -14.62 6.68 -0.95
C HIS A 117 -13.38 7.02 -1.77
N LEU A 118 -13.32 6.52 -2.99
CA LEU A 118 -12.24 6.72 -3.95
C LEU A 118 -12.67 7.70 -5.02
N ASP A 119 -11.74 8.54 -5.48
CA ASP A 119 -11.97 9.31 -6.69
C ASP A 119 -11.99 8.41 -7.96
N ALA A 120 -12.35 8.98 -9.10
CA ALA A 120 -12.48 8.23 -10.35
C ALA A 120 -11.14 7.58 -10.79
N ARG A 121 -10.01 8.28 -10.56
CA ARG A 121 -8.68 7.81 -10.91
C ARG A 121 -8.29 6.60 -10.03
N GLN A 122 -8.41 6.75 -8.73
CA GLN A 122 -8.12 5.66 -7.78
C GLN A 122 -9.01 4.44 -8.05
N ARG A 123 -10.31 4.66 -8.32
CA ARG A 123 -11.24 3.59 -8.63
C ARG A 123 -10.81 2.81 -9.89
N ALA A 124 -10.52 3.50 -10.99
CA ALA A 124 -10.11 2.87 -12.23
C ALA A 124 -8.78 2.10 -12.06
N MET A 125 -7.81 2.69 -11.37
CA MET A 125 -6.54 2.03 -11.06
C MET A 125 -6.73 0.75 -10.26
N LEU A 126 -7.56 0.75 -9.22
CA LEU A 126 -7.75 -0.41 -8.36
C LEU A 126 -8.63 -1.48 -9.02
N ASP A 127 -9.61 -1.11 -9.85
CA ASP A 127 -10.38 -2.06 -10.65
C ASP A 127 -9.47 -2.76 -11.68
N PHE A 128 -8.58 -2.01 -12.34
CA PHE A 128 -7.55 -2.59 -13.21
C PHE A 128 -6.59 -3.50 -12.43
N THR A 129 -6.15 -3.06 -11.25
CA THR A 129 -5.28 -3.85 -10.34
C THR A 129 -5.90 -5.19 -10.01
N TRP A 130 -7.17 -5.20 -9.64
CA TRP A 130 -7.91 -6.43 -9.35
C TRP A 130 -8.00 -7.33 -10.57
N LYS A 131 -8.40 -6.79 -11.72
CA LYS A 131 -8.54 -7.55 -12.98
C LYS A 131 -7.21 -8.16 -13.41
N LEU A 132 -6.14 -7.35 -13.47
CA LEU A 132 -4.81 -7.82 -13.86
C LEU A 132 -4.25 -8.88 -12.90
N THR A 133 -4.60 -8.82 -11.61
CA THR A 133 -4.17 -9.81 -10.62
C THR A 133 -4.94 -11.12 -10.74
N THR A 134 -6.27 -11.07 -10.95
CA THR A 134 -7.14 -12.26 -10.86
C THR A 134 -7.41 -12.91 -12.20
N THR A 135 -7.44 -12.13 -13.27
CA THR A 135 -7.79 -12.57 -14.63
C THR A 135 -6.94 -11.85 -15.70
N PRO A 136 -5.60 -11.97 -15.66
CA PRO A 136 -4.71 -11.20 -16.54
C PRO A 136 -4.96 -11.42 -18.04
N HIS A 137 -5.46 -12.61 -18.41
CA HIS A 137 -5.78 -12.97 -19.79
C HIS A 137 -7.03 -12.27 -20.34
N LEU A 138 -7.79 -11.57 -19.50
CA LEU A 138 -8.98 -10.80 -19.90
C LEU A 138 -8.69 -9.30 -20.01
N VAL A 139 -7.45 -8.85 -19.77
CA VAL A 139 -7.08 -7.43 -19.93
C VAL A 139 -7.04 -7.08 -21.41
N ASP A 140 -7.75 -6.01 -21.78
CA ASP A 140 -7.91 -5.57 -23.17
C ASP A 140 -7.79 -4.05 -23.34
N ASP A 141 -8.14 -3.54 -24.54
CA ASP A 141 -8.05 -2.11 -24.85
C ASP A 141 -9.08 -1.28 -24.09
N THR A 142 -10.20 -1.86 -23.66
CA THR A 142 -11.21 -1.14 -22.88
C THR A 142 -10.70 -0.79 -21.49
N ASP A 143 -9.88 -1.66 -20.87
CA ASP A 143 -9.23 -1.39 -19.61
C ASP A 143 -8.22 -0.24 -19.73
N ARG A 144 -7.39 -0.27 -20.77
CA ARG A 144 -6.43 0.80 -21.03
C ARG A 144 -7.10 2.14 -21.34
N ALA A 145 -8.18 2.10 -22.10
CA ALA A 145 -9.00 3.28 -22.40
C ALA A 145 -9.64 3.87 -21.13
N ALA A 146 -10.09 3.02 -20.19
CA ALA A 146 -10.64 3.46 -18.90
C ALA A 146 -9.60 4.17 -18.04
N LEU A 147 -8.35 3.69 -18.01
CA LEU A 147 -7.24 4.34 -17.32
C LEU A 147 -6.87 5.69 -17.99
N ALA A 148 -6.82 5.73 -19.32
CA ALA A 148 -6.57 6.97 -20.07
C ALA A 148 -7.66 8.02 -19.81
N ALA A 149 -8.92 7.60 -19.73
CA ALA A 149 -10.06 8.49 -19.48
C ALA A 149 -9.99 9.21 -18.13
N VAL A 150 -9.27 8.66 -17.15
CA VAL A 150 -9.03 9.29 -15.85
C VAL A 150 -7.65 9.94 -15.76
N GLY A 151 -6.97 10.15 -16.88
CA GLY A 151 -5.76 10.95 -17.02
C GLY A 151 -4.45 10.20 -16.76
N LEU A 152 -4.42 8.85 -16.78
CA LEU A 152 -3.16 8.11 -16.77
C LEU A 152 -2.49 8.18 -18.16
N THR A 153 -1.20 8.52 -18.17
CA THR A 153 -0.35 8.43 -19.37
C THR A 153 0.07 6.99 -19.63
N ASN A 154 0.74 6.74 -20.75
CA ASN A 154 1.31 5.40 -21.03
C ASN A 154 2.38 5.01 -20.01
N GLU A 155 3.17 5.97 -19.55
CA GLU A 155 4.18 5.78 -18.51
C GLU A 155 3.51 5.44 -17.17
N ASP A 156 2.43 6.14 -16.80
CA ASP A 156 1.66 5.84 -15.59
C ASP A 156 1.04 4.43 -15.63
N MET A 157 0.53 4.03 -16.80
CA MET A 157 -0.02 2.67 -16.98
C MET A 157 1.06 1.60 -16.91
N PHE A 158 2.28 1.91 -17.41
CA PHE A 158 3.42 1.03 -17.28
C PHE A 158 3.81 0.87 -15.81
N ASP A 159 4.00 1.98 -15.07
CA ASP A 159 4.34 1.98 -13.66
C ASP A 159 3.28 1.24 -12.82
N LEU A 160 1.99 1.45 -13.12
CA LEU A 160 0.88 0.74 -12.48
C LEU A 160 1.00 -0.77 -12.73
N SER A 161 1.22 -1.18 -13.97
CA SER A 161 1.32 -2.59 -14.34
C SER A 161 2.53 -3.25 -13.71
N GLU A 162 3.66 -2.56 -13.64
CA GLU A 162 4.88 -3.05 -13.01
C GLU A 162 4.72 -3.17 -11.49
N THR A 163 4.06 -2.19 -10.85
CA THR A 163 3.69 -2.26 -9.42
C THR A 163 2.82 -3.50 -9.14
N ILE A 164 1.80 -3.75 -9.96
CA ILE A 164 0.94 -4.94 -9.84
C ILE A 164 1.73 -6.22 -10.00
N ALA A 165 2.60 -6.31 -11.01
CA ALA A 165 3.42 -7.48 -11.29
C ALA A 165 4.42 -7.77 -10.14
N PHE A 166 5.06 -6.72 -9.61
CA PHE A 166 5.98 -6.82 -8.48
C PHE A 166 5.29 -7.40 -7.24
N TYR A 167 4.09 -6.91 -6.89
CA TYR A 167 3.37 -7.46 -5.73
C TYR A 167 2.81 -8.85 -5.97
N ASN A 168 2.47 -9.21 -7.20
CA ASN A 168 2.14 -10.60 -7.54
C ASN A 168 3.35 -11.54 -7.32
N LEU A 169 4.57 -11.10 -7.66
CA LEU A 169 5.81 -11.83 -7.35
C LEU A 169 6.02 -11.90 -5.83
N SER A 170 5.98 -10.75 -5.14
CA SER A 170 6.25 -10.65 -3.71
C SER A 170 5.27 -11.47 -2.86
N ASN A 171 3.97 -11.43 -3.19
CA ASN A 171 2.94 -12.22 -2.51
C ASN A 171 3.20 -13.73 -2.62
N ARG A 172 3.59 -14.21 -3.81
CA ARG A 172 3.89 -15.63 -4.03
C ARG A 172 5.14 -16.06 -3.26
N MET A 173 6.15 -15.21 -3.22
CA MET A 173 7.36 -15.47 -2.42
C MET A 173 7.02 -15.52 -0.92
N ALA A 174 6.27 -14.54 -0.40
CA ALA A 174 5.86 -14.52 1.00
C ALA A 174 5.03 -15.76 1.37
N SER A 175 4.07 -16.15 0.53
CA SER A 175 3.24 -17.32 0.76
C SER A 175 4.03 -18.63 0.66
N ALA A 176 4.90 -18.77 -0.36
CA ALA A 176 5.68 -20.00 -0.58
C ALA A 176 6.72 -20.25 0.54
N THR A 177 7.20 -19.19 1.19
CA THR A 177 8.21 -19.28 2.26
C THR A 177 7.61 -19.18 3.66
N ASP A 178 6.29 -19.09 3.77
CA ASP A 178 5.55 -18.81 5.01
C ASP A 178 6.18 -17.63 5.77
N MET A 179 6.30 -16.51 5.06
CA MET A 179 6.89 -15.28 5.60
C MET A 179 5.88 -14.57 6.49
N ILE A 180 6.28 -14.26 7.73
CA ILE A 180 5.43 -13.60 8.71
C ILE A 180 5.82 -12.12 8.85
N PRO A 181 4.86 -11.17 8.88
CA PRO A 181 5.17 -9.75 9.02
C PRO A 181 5.71 -9.41 10.41
N ASN A 182 6.48 -8.33 10.49
CA ASN A 182 6.88 -7.76 11.77
C ASN A 182 5.65 -7.35 12.60
N ARG A 183 5.68 -7.61 13.90
CA ARG A 183 4.57 -7.31 14.82
C ARG A 183 4.28 -5.81 14.92
N GLU A 184 5.29 -4.99 14.76
CA GLU A 184 5.24 -3.54 14.81
C GLU A 184 4.28 -2.94 13.78
N TYR A 185 4.15 -3.53 12.61
CA TYR A 185 3.21 -3.07 11.58
C TYR A 185 1.75 -3.07 12.05
N HIS A 186 1.37 -3.97 12.97
CA HIS A 186 -0.02 -4.06 13.44
C HIS A 186 -0.47 -2.84 14.23
N SER A 187 0.43 -2.20 14.97
CA SER A 187 0.12 -1.03 15.80
C SER A 187 0.35 0.29 15.07
N GLN A 188 1.11 0.30 13.96
CA GLN A 188 1.43 1.53 13.26
C GLN A 188 0.19 2.24 12.72
N THR A 189 0.07 3.52 13.08
CA THR A 189 -0.96 4.46 12.60
C THR A 189 -2.40 3.91 12.72
N ARG A 190 -2.70 3.24 13.86
CA ARG A 190 -4.05 2.73 14.17
C ARG A 190 -4.94 3.76 14.84
N THR A 191 -4.38 4.83 15.42
CA THR A 191 -5.13 5.95 15.98
C THR A 191 -5.31 7.02 14.92
N ALA A 192 -6.57 7.41 14.67
CA ALA A 192 -6.84 8.53 13.78
C ALA A 192 -6.18 9.81 14.31
N ALA A 193 -5.67 10.64 13.42
CA ALA A 193 -5.38 12.02 13.77
C ALA A 193 -6.68 12.67 14.29
N PRO A 194 -6.63 13.58 15.29
CA PRO A 194 -7.82 14.27 15.75
C PRO A 194 -8.54 14.88 14.54
N LEU A 195 -9.82 14.55 14.37
CA LEU A 195 -10.63 15.17 13.31
C LEU A 195 -10.51 16.68 13.45
N PRO A 196 -10.27 17.44 12.36
CA PRO A 196 -10.31 18.88 12.43
C PRO A 196 -11.66 19.29 13.02
N ALA A 197 -11.64 20.20 14.01
CA ALA A 197 -12.85 20.68 14.66
C ALA A 197 -13.87 21.03 13.58
N LYS A 198 -15.08 20.42 13.62
CA LYS A 198 -16.13 20.69 12.65
C LYS A 198 -16.27 22.20 12.53
N VAL A 199 -15.94 22.76 11.38
CA VAL A 199 -16.20 24.16 11.09
C VAL A 199 -17.69 24.36 11.31
N ALA A 200 -18.04 25.15 12.34
CA ALA A 200 -19.45 25.44 12.65
C ALA A 200 -20.10 25.98 11.39
N LYS A 201 -21.19 25.36 10.93
CA LYS A 201 -21.96 25.89 9.81
C LYS A 201 -22.25 27.36 10.09
N PRO A 202 -22.00 28.26 9.13
CA PRO A 202 -22.36 29.66 9.32
C PRO A 202 -23.85 29.76 9.68
N ALA A 203 -24.16 30.53 10.72
CA ALA A 203 -25.53 30.74 11.16
C ALA A 203 -26.37 31.24 9.99
N ALA A 204 -27.54 30.64 9.81
CA ALA A 204 -28.48 31.09 8.78
C ALA A 204 -28.76 32.58 8.93
N PRO A 205 -28.83 33.36 7.83
CA PRO A 205 -29.07 34.79 7.92
C PRO A 205 -30.42 35.06 8.60
N ALA A 206 -30.37 35.96 9.59
CA ALA A 206 -31.57 36.35 10.33
C ALA A 206 -32.64 36.87 9.37
N LYS A 207 -33.85 36.29 9.45
CA LYS A 207 -35.01 36.74 8.66
C LYS A 207 -35.30 38.21 9.00
N LYS A 208 -35.14 39.10 8.02
CA LYS A 208 -35.56 40.51 8.12
C LYS A 208 -37.06 40.57 8.44
N LYS A 209 -37.40 41.15 9.59
CA LYS A 209 -38.82 41.44 9.94
C LYS A 209 -39.38 42.41 8.88
N ALA A 210 -40.53 42.03 8.33
CA ALA A 210 -41.27 42.91 7.42
C ALA A 210 -41.72 44.18 8.16
N PRO A 211 -41.72 45.35 7.48
CA PRO A 211 -42.16 46.60 8.10
C PRO A 211 -43.67 46.55 8.40
N ALA A 212 -44.02 46.98 9.63
CA ALA A 212 -45.44 47.08 10.05
C ALA A 212 -46.19 48.08 9.17
N LYS A 213 -47.32 47.65 8.62
CA LYS A 213 -48.25 48.53 7.91
C LYS A 213 -48.82 49.52 8.90
N ARG A 214 -48.56 50.83 8.66
CA ARG A 214 -49.27 51.94 9.37
C ARG A 214 -50.71 51.99 8.82
N LYS A 215 -51.67 52.03 9.77
CA LYS A 215 -53.07 52.44 9.48
C LYS A 215 -53.16 53.93 9.38
#